data_cfd970135c977ae1063ba38aade468f7
#
_entry.id   cfd970135c977ae1063ba38aade468f7
#
_cell.length_a   1.000
_cell.length_b   1.000
_cell.length_c   1.000
_cell.angle_alpha   90.00
_cell.angle_beta   90.00
_cell.angle_gamma   90.00
#
_symmetry.space_group_name_H-M   'P 1'
#
loop_
_entity.id
_entity.type
_entity.pdbx_description
1 polymer ?
#
loop_
_entity_poly.entity_id
_entity_poly.type
_entity_poly.pdbx_seq_one_letter_code
_entity_poly.pdbx_strand_id
1 'polypeptide(L)'
;KGVATFHNLETNIVFQPLVLQKGHIHPEGFPFVYDGKKMYYFIPDTTQWDTVPITRKFPLQPYQINYMNQNLHGAIIEGDKDIAFKHSTTLVITPDTIIGNRHSVLLNNPVKCRYIRLKAPKGKQIELAELSLYDSNNQYIPMKISHSPNPLLPLAEYKVTNLCDQNPLSYFISKD
;
A
#
# COMPACT_ATOMS: atom_id res chain seq x y z
N LYS A 1 30.01 4.97 1.19
CA LYS A 1 29.54 4.33 -0.06
C LYS A 1 30.46 3.15 -0.32
N GLY A 2 29.89 1.93 -0.37
CA GLY A 2 30.65 0.71 -0.69
C GLY A 2 30.82 0.54 -2.20
N VAL A 3 31.88 -0.13 -2.60
CA VAL A 3 32.11 -0.56 -3.97
C VAL A 3 32.07 -2.08 -3.96
N ALA A 4 31.27 -2.69 -4.83
CA ALA A 4 31.27 -4.12 -5.07
C ALA A 4 32.02 -4.42 -6.37
N THR A 5 32.89 -5.43 -6.35
CA THR A 5 33.61 -5.89 -7.53
C THR A 5 33.16 -7.31 -7.85
N PHE A 6 32.72 -7.52 -9.08
CA PHE A 6 32.33 -8.84 -9.56
C PHE A 6 33.42 -9.40 -10.47
N HIS A 7 33.73 -10.67 -10.30
CA HIS A 7 34.71 -11.37 -11.11
C HIS A 7 34.04 -12.51 -11.88
N ASN A 8 34.53 -12.79 -13.08
CA ASN A 8 34.10 -13.93 -13.90
C ASN A 8 32.57 -13.95 -14.18
N LEU A 9 32.00 -12.77 -14.48
CA LEU A 9 30.64 -12.71 -14.91
C LEU A 9 30.42 -13.46 -16.23
N GLU A 10 29.44 -14.33 -16.26
CA GLU A 10 28.99 -14.96 -17.49
C GLU A 10 28.39 -13.92 -18.43
N THR A 11 28.60 -14.09 -19.73
CA THR A 11 28.09 -13.16 -20.73
C THR A 11 26.67 -13.50 -21.12
N ASN A 12 25.86 -12.48 -21.46
CA ASN A 12 24.49 -12.60 -21.95
C ASN A 12 23.50 -13.25 -20.96
N ILE A 13 23.79 -13.14 -19.67
CA ILE A 13 22.88 -13.53 -18.59
C ILE A 13 22.42 -12.29 -17.86
N VAL A 14 21.16 -12.28 -17.42
CA VAL A 14 20.61 -11.20 -16.60
C VAL A 14 21.07 -11.37 -15.16
N PHE A 15 21.73 -10.36 -14.63
CA PHE A 15 22.14 -10.28 -13.23
C PHE A 15 21.27 -9.29 -12.48
N GLN A 16 20.82 -9.66 -11.30
CA GLN A 16 20.21 -8.76 -10.33
C GLN A 16 21.14 -8.61 -9.14
N PRO A 17 21.73 -7.43 -8.89
CA PRO A 17 22.52 -7.19 -7.69
C PRO A 17 21.67 -7.39 -6.44
N LEU A 18 22.21 -8.11 -5.46
CA LEU A 18 21.58 -8.36 -4.17
C LEU A 18 22.52 -7.91 -3.06
N VAL A 19 21.96 -7.27 -2.05
CA VAL A 19 22.69 -6.87 -0.83
C VAL A 19 22.15 -7.65 0.35
N LEU A 20 23.06 -8.18 1.14
CA LEU A 20 22.75 -8.78 2.43
C LEU A 20 22.87 -7.71 3.51
N GLN A 21 21.75 -7.31 4.09
CA GLN A 21 21.71 -6.33 5.17
C GLN A 21 20.93 -6.90 6.36
N LYS A 22 21.55 -6.89 7.53
CA LYS A 22 20.92 -7.39 8.78
C LYS A 22 20.32 -8.81 8.65
N GLY A 23 20.95 -9.69 7.88
CA GLY A 23 20.49 -11.05 7.63
C GLY A 23 19.39 -11.19 6.59
N HIS A 24 18.98 -10.11 5.93
CA HIS A 24 18.00 -10.12 4.83
C HIS A 24 18.67 -9.78 3.50
N ILE A 25 18.22 -10.46 2.44
CA ILE A 25 18.68 -10.22 1.07
C ILE A 25 17.69 -9.28 0.41
N HIS A 26 18.21 -8.16 -0.12
CA HIS A 26 17.43 -7.15 -0.84
C HIS A 26 17.98 -6.95 -2.25
N PRO A 27 17.14 -6.78 -3.28
CA PRO A 27 17.59 -6.28 -4.57
C PRO A 27 18.15 -4.87 -4.41
N GLU A 28 19.30 -4.62 -5.05
CA GLU A 28 19.93 -3.30 -5.03
C GLU A 28 20.34 -2.92 -6.46
N GLY A 29 19.95 -1.74 -6.89
CA GLY A 29 20.17 -1.28 -8.26
C GLY A 29 19.32 -1.97 -9.32
N PHE A 30 19.62 -1.66 -10.57
CA PHE A 30 18.90 -2.22 -11.71
C PHE A 30 19.49 -3.55 -12.17
N PRO A 31 18.65 -4.49 -12.68
CA PRO A 31 19.15 -5.66 -13.39
C PRO A 31 20.01 -5.24 -14.58
N PHE A 32 21.01 -6.04 -14.90
CA PHE A 32 21.89 -5.77 -16.03
C PHE A 32 22.33 -7.05 -16.76
N VAL A 33 22.78 -6.88 -18.00
CA VAL A 33 23.44 -7.90 -18.79
C VAL A 33 24.87 -7.43 -19.08
N TYR A 34 25.82 -8.35 -19.01
CA TYR A 34 27.20 -8.13 -19.41
C TYR A 34 27.49 -8.87 -20.71
N ASP A 35 27.99 -8.19 -21.75
CA ASP A 35 28.29 -8.77 -23.06
C ASP A 35 29.76 -9.18 -23.24
N GLY A 36 30.53 -9.11 -22.17
CA GLY A 36 31.99 -9.34 -22.18
C GLY A 36 32.80 -8.05 -22.25
N LYS A 37 32.19 -6.92 -22.54
CA LYS A 37 32.84 -5.61 -22.65
C LYS A 37 32.11 -4.50 -21.89
N LYS A 38 30.80 -4.49 -21.93
CA LYS A 38 29.93 -3.43 -21.36
C LYS A 38 28.79 -4.03 -20.57
N MET A 39 28.29 -3.27 -19.61
CA MET A 39 27.06 -3.55 -18.88
C MET A 39 25.90 -2.77 -19.47
N TYR A 40 24.80 -3.45 -19.73
CA TYR A 40 23.53 -2.87 -20.20
C TYR A 40 22.51 -3.02 -19.08
N TYR A 41 22.04 -1.90 -18.55
CA TYR A 41 21.08 -1.87 -17.46
C TYR A 41 19.65 -1.86 -17.98
N PHE A 42 18.79 -2.66 -17.35
CA PHE A 42 17.34 -2.62 -17.59
C PHE A 42 16.74 -1.51 -16.73
N ILE A 43 16.66 -0.32 -17.31
CA ILE A 43 15.98 0.81 -16.67
C ILE A 43 14.51 0.74 -17.08
N PRO A 44 13.55 0.64 -16.15
CA PRO A 44 12.13 0.61 -16.48
C PRO A 44 11.74 1.85 -17.29
N ASP A 45 11.11 1.64 -18.43
CA ASP A 45 10.43 2.71 -19.14
C ASP A 45 9.09 2.96 -18.43
N THR A 46 9.03 4.04 -17.67
CA THR A 46 7.83 4.41 -16.91
C THR A 46 6.76 5.07 -17.77
N THR A 47 6.98 5.26 -19.06
CA THR A 47 6.01 5.84 -19.98
C THR A 47 5.04 4.81 -20.56
N GLN A 48 5.38 3.53 -20.49
CA GLN A 48 4.55 2.42 -20.98
C GLN A 48 4.45 1.36 -19.89
N TRP A 49 3.37 1.42 -19.11
CA TRP A 49 3.08 0.41 -18.09
C TRP A 49 2.04 -0.57 -18.60
N ASP A 50 2.41 -1.84 -18.63
CA ASP A 50 1.46 -2.94 -18.80
C ASP A 50 1.16 -3.59 -17.44
N THR A 51 -0.12 -3.86 -17.21
CA THR A 51 -0.54 -4.63 -16.05
C THR A 51 -0.39 -6.13 -16.34
N VAL A 52 0.63 -6.74 -15.77
CA VAL A 52 0.86 -8.18 -15.90
C VAL A 52 0.35 -8.87 -14.64
N PRO A 53 -0.57 -9.83 -14.73
CA PRO A 53 -0.98 -10.63 -13.59
C PRO A 53 0.20 -11.49 -13.11
N ILE A 54 0.64 -11.26 -11.88
CA ILE A 54 1.72 -12.04 -11.29
C ILE A 54 1.13 -13.00 -10.27
N THR A 55 1.37 -14.29 -10.47
CA THR A 55 1.10 -15.29 -9.44
C THR A 55 2.35 -15.49 -8.59
N ARG A 56 2.23 -15.22 -7.30
CA ARG A 56 3.34 -15.43 -6.37
C ARG A 56 3.67 -16.91 -6.28
N LYS A 57 4.93 -17.29 -6.57
CA LYS A 57 5.41 -18.67 -6.45
C LYS A 57 5.36 -19.19 -5.00
N PHE A 58 5.66 -18.30 -4.06
CA PHE A 58 5.60 -18.60 -2.63
C PHE A 58 4.57 -17.67 -1.99
N PRO A 59 3.50 -18.20 -1.37
CA PRO A 59 2.51 -17.38 -0.67
C PRO A 59 3.18 -16.63 0.48
N LEU A 60 2.62 -15.47 0.83
CA LEU A 60 3.01 -14.77 2.05
C LEU A 60 2.73 -15.66 3.26
N GLN A 61 3.69 -15.75 4.15
CA GLN A 61 3.48 -16.44 5.43
C GLN A 61 2.52 -15.63 6.31
N PRO A 62 1.74 -16.29 7.19
CA PRO A 62 0.80 -15.59 8.06
C PRO A 62 1.41 -14.44 8.87
N TYR A 63 2.64 -14.59 9.34
CA TYR A 63 3.34 -13.54 10.09
C TYR A 63 3.64 -12.31 9.23
N GLN A 64 3.93 -12.50 7.94
CA GLN A 64 4.18 -11.39 7.01
C GLN A 64 2.89 -10.61 6.75
N ILE A 65 1.78 -11.32 6.53
CA ILE A 65 0.47 -10.71 6.35
C ILE A 65 0.07 -9.93 7.59
N ASN A 66 0.25 -10.52 8.76
CA ASN A 66 -0.07 -9.88 10.04
C ASN A 66 0.79 -8.62 10.26
N TYR A 67 2.09 -8.68 9.95
CA TYR A 67 2.97 -7.53 10.03
C TYR A 67 2.54 -6.39 9.09
N MET A 68 2.18 -6.70 7.85
CA MET A 68 1.73 -5.70 6.88
C MET A 68 0.43 -5.00 7.28
N ASN A 69 -0.45 -5.70 7.99
CA ASN A 69 -1.79 -5.20 8.35
C ASN A 69 -1.90 -4.71 9.80
N GLN A 70 -0.83 -4.81 10.60
CA GLN A 70 -0.88 -4.53 12.04
C GLN A 70 -1.35 -3.11 12.41
N ASN A 71 -1.11 -2.12 11.55
CA ASN A 71 -1.52 -0.74 11.79
C ASN A 71 -3.02 -0.51 11.63
N LEU A 72 -3.70 -1.41 10.91
CA LEU A 72 -5.14 -1.33 10.69
C LEU A 72 -5.96 -2.24 11.62
N HIS A 73 -5.32 -3.10 12.43
CA HIS A 73 -6.04 -3.97 13.36
C HIS A 73 -6.81 -3.15 14.39
N GLY A 74 -8.11 -3.29 14.43
CA GLY A 74 -8.98 -2.53 15.33
C GLY A 74 -9.20 -1.07 14.90
N ALA A 75 -8.83 -0.69 13.67
CA ALA A 75 -9.20 0.61 13.14
C ALA A 75 -10.74 0.71 12.98
N ILE A 76 -11.27 1.91 13.20
CA ILE A 76 -12.71 2.15 13.22
C ILE A 76 -13.08 3.06 12.06
N ILE A 77 -14.05 2.64 11.26
CA ILE A 77 -14.71 3.49 10.27
C ILE A 77 -16.06 3.91 10.82
N GLU A 78 -16.28 5.21 10.91
CA GLU A 78 -17.52 5.82 11.42
C GLU A 78 -18.18 6.67 10.36
N GLY A 79 -19.51 6.74 10.41
CA GLY A 79 -20.31 7.65 9.59
C GLY A 79 -21.10 8.64 10.44
N ASP A 80 -21.24 9.89 9.98
CA ASP A 80 -22.07 10.90 10.60
C ASP A 80 -22.68 11.84 9.53
N LYS A 81 -23.74 12.54 9.87
CA LYS A 81 -24.30 13.64 9.09
C LYS A 81 -23.58 14.96 9.35
N ASP A 82 -22.92 15.08 10.51
CA ASP A 82 -22.15 16.25 10.96
C ASP A 82 -20.65 15.96 10.87
N ILE A 83 -19.90 16.91 10.33
CA ILE A 83 -18.44 16.85 10.23
C ILE A 83 -17.75 16.79 11.62
N ALA A 84 -18.42 17.24 12.67
CA ALA A 84 -17.91 17.16 14.04
C ALA A 84 -18.03 15.76 14.67
N PHE A 85 -18.70 14.82 13.99
CA PHE A 85 -18.92 13.44 14.45
C PHE A 85 -19.47 13.33 15.88
N LYS A 86 -20.47 14.19 16.21
CA LYS A 86 -21.11 14.21 17.52
C LYS A 86 -22.04 13.01 17.77
N HIS A 87 -22.60 12.45 16.70
CA HIS A 87 -23.56 11.35 16.72
C HIS A 87 -23.14 10.24 15.76
N SER A 88 -21.82 9.94 15.74
CA SER A 88 -21.26 8.98 14.80
C SER A 88 -21.80 7.57 15.05
N THR A 89 -22.00 6.86 13.97
CA THR A 89 -22.32 5.43 13.95
C THR A 89 -21.08 4.67 13.47
N THR A 90 -20.66 3.66 14.22
CA THR A 90 -19.60 2.76 13.77
C THR A 90 -20.11 1.92 12.61
N LEU A 91 -19.46 2.03 11.47
CA LEU A 91 -19.76 1.26 10.25
C LEU A 91 -18.98 -0.04 10.22
N VAL A 92 -17.68 0.04 10.52
CA VAL A 92 -16.76 -1.09 10.47
C VAL A 92 -15.73 -0.96 11.59
N ILE A 93 -15.40 -2.08 12.20
CA ILE A 93 -14.17 -2.25 12.99
C ILE A 93 -13.35 -3.27 12.23
N THR A 94 -12.13 -2.91 11.85
CA THR A 94 -11.26 -3.83 11.13
C THR A 94 -10.84 -4.97 12.06
N PRO A 95 -10.91 -6.23 11.59
CA PRO A 95 -10.55 -7.38 12.42
C PRO A 95 -9.04 -7.42 12.71
N ASP A 96 -8.67 -8.13 13.77
CA ASP A 96 -7.26 -8.37 14.13
C ASP A 96 -6.53 -9.28 13.13
N THR A 97 -7.27 -9.89 12.21
CA THR A 97 -6.72 -10.73 11.15
C THR A 97 -7.28 -10.25 9.81
N ILE A 98 -6.50 -9.48 9.07
CA ILE A 98 -6.80 -9.09 7.69
C ILE A 98 -6.02 -10.02 6.78
N ILE A 99 -6.73 -10.82 5.99
CA ILE A 99 -6.13 -11.74 5.04
C ILE A 99 -6.09 -11.08 3.66
N GLY A 100 -4.88 -10.95 3.09
CA GLY A 100 -4.67 -10.42 1.75
C GLY A 100 -4.59 -8.89 1.68
N ASN A 101 -4.47 -8.39 0.46
CA ASN A 101 -4.25 -6.97 0.19
C ASN A 101 -5.55 -6.16 0.05
N ARG A 102 -6.69 -6.82 0.07
CA ARG A 102 -8.01 -6.19 -0.04
C ARG A 102 -8.96 -6.79 0.96
N HIS A 103 -9.59 -5.93 1.73
CA HIS A 103 -10.64 -6.30 2.67
C HIS A 103 -11.94 -5.61 2.27
N SER A 104 -12.98 -6.39 1.99
CA SER A 104 -14.29 -5.88 1.63
C SER A 104 -15.29 -6.22 2.72
N VAL A 105 -16.07 -5.23 3.15
CA VAL A 105 -17.08 -5.40 4.19
C VAL A 105 -18.44 -4.99 3.62
N LEU A 106 -19.41 -5.89 3.71
CA LEU A 106 -20.80 -5.57 3.43
C LEU A 106 -21.47 -5.05 4.71
N LEU A 107 -22.04 -3.85 4.64
CA LEU A 107 -22.82 -3.32 5.75
C LEU A 107 -24.21 -3.95 5.75
N ASN A 108 -24.56 -4.63 6.84
CA ASN A 108 -25.87 -5.31 6.96
C ASN A 108 -27.05 -4.33 6.93
N ASN A 109 -26.84 -3.10 7.37
CA ASN A 109 -27.87 -2.05 7.35
C ASN A 109 -27.35 -0.83 6.59
N PRO A 110 -28.18 -0.26 5.68
CA PRO A 110 -27.81 0.98 5.01
C PRO A 110 -27.71 2.12 6.02
N VAL A 111 -26.62 2.86 5.99
CA VAL A 111 -26.39 4.02 6.85
C VAL A 111 -26.40 5.28 6.01
N LYS A 112 -27.28 6.22 6.33
CA LYS A 112 -27.29 7.56 5.71
C LYS A 112 -26.32 8.46 6.46
N CYS A 113 -25.12 8.65 5.92
CA CYS A 113 -24.13 9.58 6.42
C CYS A 113 -23.65 10.52 5.30
N ARG A 114 -23.13 11.66 5.67
CA ARG A 114 -22.50 12.63 4.75
C ARG A 114 -20.98 12.61 4.87
N TYR A 115 -20.50 12.29 6.05
CA TYR A 115 -19.09 12.25 6.38
C TYR A 115 -18.71 10.87 6.88
N ILE A 116 -17.52 10.45 6.52
CA ILE A 116 -16.90 9.21 6.98
C ILE A 116 -15.55 9.54 7.58
N ARG A 117 -15.25 8.91 8.69
CA ARG A 117 -13.97 9.06 9.38
C ARG A 117 -13.34 7.70 9.60
N LEU A 118 -12.08 7.56 9.19
CA LEU A 118 -11.22 6.44 9.57
C LEU A 118 -10.39 6.86 10.79
N LYS A 119 -10.44 6.07 11.84
CA LYS A 119 -9.65 6.25 13.06
C LYS A 119 -8.69 5.09 13.21
N ALA A 120 -7.38 5.36 13.25
CA ALA A 120 -6.41 4.37 13.64
C ALA A 120 -6.56 4.01 15.13
N PRO A 121 -6.17 2.80 15.54
CA PRO A 121 -6.02 2.47 16.94
C PRO A 121 -5.01 3.39 17.63
N LYS A 122 -5.15 3.58 18.93
CA LYS A 122 -4.24 4.43 19.71
C LYS A 122 -2.79 4.00 19.51
N GLY A 123 -1.93 4.95 19.14
CA GLY A 123 -0.49 4.71 18.94
C GLY A 123 -0.16 3.98 17.63
N LYS A 124 -1.10 3.88 16.69
CA LYS A 124 -0.89 3.33 15.36
C LYS A 124 -1.05 4.42 14.32
N GLN A 125 -0.35 4.24 13.21
CA GLN A 125 -0.45 5.08 12.02
C GLN A 125 -1.56 4.58 11.11
N ILE A 126 -2.13 5.47 10.29
CA ILE A 126 -2.95 5.07 9.15
C ILE A 126 -1.98 4.71 8.03
N GLU A 127 -2.02 3.46 7.59
CA GLU A 127 -1.24 2.94 6.48
C GLU A 127 -2.19 2.20 5.55
N LEU A 128 -2.57 2.86 4.45
CA LEU A 128 -3.62 2.37 3.57
C LEU A 128 -3.39 2.87 2.14
N ALA A 129 -3.54 1.98 1.16
CA ALA A 129 -3.46 2.33 -0.25
C ALA A 129 -4.76 2.94 -0.74
N GLU A 130 -5.91 2.35 -0.39
CA GLU A 130 -7.19 2.78 -0.95
C GLU A 130 -8.32 2.53 0.06
N LEU A 131 -9.22 3.50 0.17
CA LEU A 131 -10.50 3.37 0.85
C LEU A 131 -11.61 3.65 -0.17
N SER A 132 -12.34 2.63 -0.58
CA SER A 132 -13.41 2.76 -1.56
C SER A 132 -14.76 2.46 -0.94
N LEU A 133 -15.76 3.24 -1.30
CA LEU A 133 -17.15 3.04 -0.90
C LEU A 133 -18.02 2.72 -2.11
N TYR A 134 -19.00 1.88 -1.87
CA TYR A 134 -19.98 1.49 -2.89
C TYR A 134 -21.39 1.56 -2.31
N ASP A 135 -22.34 1.92 -3.13
CA ASP A 135 -23.76 1.91 -2.76
C ASP A 135 -24.37 0.51 -2.86
N SER A 136 -25.67 0.39 -2.58
CA SER A 136 -26.40 -0.88 -2.66
C SER A 136 -26.47 -1.49 -4.06
N ASN A 137 -26.20 -0.70 -5.09
CA ASN A 137 -26.15 -1.13 -6.49
C ASN A 137 -24.71 -1.45 -6.94
N ASN A 138 -23.77 -1.52 -6.01
CA ASN A 138 -22.34 -1.69 -6.26
C ASN A 138 -21.73 -0.58 -7.13
N GLN A 139 -22.28 0.65 -7.06
CA GLN A 139 -21.73 1.81 -7.73
C GLN A 139 -20.76 2.52 -6.79
N TYR A 140 -19.57 2.85 -7.32
CA TYR A 140 -18.57 3.61 -6.57
C TYR A 140 -19.09 4.98 -6.14
N ILE A 141 -18.88 5.32 -4.88
CA ILE A 141 -19.23 6.62 -4.30
C ILE A 141 -17.98 7.49 -4.24
N PRO A 142 -17.88 8.55 -5.06
CA PRO A 142 -16.74 9.46 -5.02
C PRO A 142 -16.63 10.16 -3.67
N MET A 143 -15.42 10.23 -3.13
CA MET A 143 -15.13 10.89 -1.86
C MET A 143 -14.17 12.06 -2.05
N LYS A 144 -14.23 13.03 -1.14
CA LYS A 144 -13.25 14.10 -1.00
C LYS A 144 -12.70 14.09 0.41
N ILE A 145 -11.40 14.14 0.54
CA ILE A 145 -10.75 14.29 1.84
C ILE A 145 -10.92 15.72 2.32
N SER A 146 -11.54 15.90 3.49
CA SER A 146 -11.74 17.22 4.12
C SER A 146 -10.74 17.47 5.26
N HIS A 147 -10.25 16.41 5.88
CA HIS A 147 -9.33 16.47 7.02
C HIS A 147 -8.45 15.24 7.06
N SER A 148 -7.18 15.41 7.36
CA SER A 148 -6.24 14.29 7.52
C SER A 148 -5.12 14.66 8.47
N PRO A 149 -4.48 13.70 9.13
CA PRO A 149 -3.19 13.90 9.74
C PRO A 149 -2.13 14.25 8.67
N ASN A 150 -0.99 14.75 9.10
CA ASN A 150 0.13 14.96 8.21
C ASN A 150 0.67 13.64 7.67
N PRO A 151 1.12 13.59 6.42
CA PRO A 151 1.80 12.41 5.90
C PRO A 151 3.13 12.19 6.62
N LEU A 152 3.58 10.95 6.69
CA LEU A 152 4.87 10.57 7.28
C LEU A 152 6.04 11.33 6.63
N LEU A 153 6.00 11.44 5.32
CA LEU A 153 6.96 12.22 4.52
C LEU A 153 6.21 13.13 3.54
N PRO A 154 6.72 14.35 3.27
CA PRO A 154 6.10 15.30 2.34
C PRO A 154 6.37 14.93 0.86
N LEU A 155 6.21 13.65 0.51
CA LEU A 155 6.43 13.12 -0.82
C LEU A 155 5.09 12.86 -1.52
N ALA A 156 5.09 12.86 -2.84
CA ALA A 156 3.89 12.63 -3.64
C ALA A 156 3.27 11.25 -3.38
N GLU A 157 4.11 10.27 -3.10
CA GLU A 157 3.73 8.89 -2.81
C GLU A 157 2.91 8.72 -1.53
N TYR A 158 2.98 9.71 -0.61
CA TYR A 158 2.31 9.64 0.70
C TYR A 158 1.17 10.64 0.85
N LYS A 159 0.68 11.22 -0.25
CA LYS A 159 -0.43 12.18 -0.17
C LYS A 159 -1.70 11.50 0.31
N VAL A 160 -2.44 12.20 1.15
CA VAL A 160 -3.75 11.70 1.65
C VAL A 160 -4.76 11.46 0.53
N THR A 161 -4.66 12.18 -0.58
CA THR A 161 -5.51 11.98 -1.76
C THR A 161 -5.37 10.59 -2.38
N ASN A 162 -4.25 9.91 -2.12
CA ASN A 162 -4.01 8.53 -2.57
C ASN A 162 -5.01 7.54 -1.96
N LEU A 163 -5.64 7.88 -0.83
CA LEU A 163 -6.69 7.06 -0.22
C LEU A 163 -7.96 6.91 -1.07
N CYS A 164 -8.17 7.77 -2.08
CA CYS A 164 -9.41 7.82 -2.85
C CYS A 164 -9.14 8.10 -4.34
N ASP A 165 -7.96 7.74 -4.84
CA ASP A 165 -7.57 7.99 -6.24
C ASP A 165 -7.84 6.80 -7.17
N GLN A 166 -8.41 5.73 -6.64
CA GLN A 166 -8.68 4.46 -7.32
C GLN A 166 -7.42 3.78 -7.86
N ASN A 167 -6.26 4.09 -7.27
CA ASN A 167 -4.99 3.51 -7.65
C ASN A 167 -4.40 2.70 -6.47
N PRO A 168 -4.52 1.38 -6.45
CA PRO A 168 -4.01 0.56 -5.35
C PRO A 168 -2.47 0.50 -5.26
N LEU A 169 -1.76 1.12 -6.20
CA LEU A 169 -0.30 1.21 -6.19
C LEU A 169 0.22 2.47 -5.49
N SER A 170 -0.65 3.47 -5.29
CA SER A 170 -0.38 4.62 -4.43
C SER A 170 -0.84 4.32 -3.00
N TYR A 171 -0.33 5.03 -2.00
CA TYR A 171 -0.74 4.82 -0.61
C TYR A 171 -0.50 6.05 0.25
N PHE A 172 -1.13 6.07 1.41
CA PHE A 172 -0.97 7.08 2.43
C PHE A 172 -0.43 6.45 3.71
N ILE A 173 0.56 7.10 4.32
CA ILE A 173 1.01 6.81 5.67
C ILE A 173 0.94 8.09 6.47
N SER A 174 0.22 8.09 7.59
CA SER A 174 0.19 9.22 8.51
C SER A 174 1.47 9.28 9.35
N LYS A 175 1.82 10.48 9.78
CA LYS A 175 2.95 10.68 10.70
C LYS A 175 2.63 10.14 12.11
N ASP A 176 1.38 10.33 12.55
CA ASP A 176 0.85 9.96 13.86
C ASP A 176 -0.55 9.39 13.68
#